data_8ae9eeb14e0686f013b3a7d81796d11a
#
_entry.id   8ae9eeb14e0686f013b3a7d81796d11a
#
_cell.length_a   1.000
_cell.length_b   1.000
_cell.length_c   1.000
_cell.angle_alpha   90.00
_cell.angle_beta   90.00
_cell.angle_gamma   90.00
#
_symmetry.space_group_name_H-M   'P 1'
#
loop_
_entity.id
_entity.type
_entity.pdbx_description
1 polymer ?
#
loop_
_entity_poly.entity_id
_entity_poly.type
_entity_poly.pdbx_seq_one_letter_code
_entity_poly.pdbx_strand_id
1 'polypeptide(L)'
;MHGELETARARAAGDPRDVPRVDRMPADLDAHRRDTRAPDQLFKIIEPTSTSSSEEAQLAFTRDALFNTREMKTVLVTGASRGLGLELARQYVHNTKEGDATPAWRVVVCVRGDPSQELSDVLRQGRHDGCDTLCITLDVACSDAFDANFRNALKSIGRIDVLINNAGVCIGRECAVGNVDYDAWTRSFNTNVMGSMRVLEHCQPHLAPDASVVNISGRMGSIGRVLSGLGASSATTQDVVYRTTKAALNMMTVCAAAEMRTNPKTKDVKVIAVDPGWMNTDMGSRGGTIKAPLEPRESAAGIVALIESLTPEDSGKFLNWRGEEMPW
;
A
#
# COMPACT_ATOMS: atom_id res chain seq x y z
N MET A 1 -2.09 -4.67 62.34
CA MET A 1 -2.50 -4.81 60.95
C MET A 1 -1.56 -4.08 59.93
N HIS A 2 -0.31 -3.77 60.26
CA HIS A 2 0.67 -3.19 59.33
C HIS A 2 1.82 -4.14 58.97
N GLY A 3 1.90 -5.32 59.59
CA GLY A 3 3.01 -6.28 59.35
C GLY A 3 2.74 -7.37 58.31
N GLU A 4 1.48 -7.59 57.92
CA GLU A 4 1.13 -8.67 56.98
C GLU A 4 1.11 -8.24 55.52
N LEU A 5 1.13 -6.95 55.23
CA LEU A 5 1.16 -6.41 53.86
C LEU A 5 2.58 -6.32 53.26
N GLU A 6 3.63 -6.30 54.09
CA GLU A 6 5.02 -6.29 53.61
C GLU A 6 5.54 -7.69 53.25
N THR A 7 5.06 -8.74 53.91
CA THR A 7 5.44 -10.14 53.60
C THR A 7 4.79 -10.69 52.33
N ALA A 8 3.69 -10.11 51.89
CA ALA A 8 3.04 -10.49 50.64
C ALA A 8 3.73 -9.88 49.40
N ARG A 9 4.39 -8.73 49.52
CA ARG A 9 5.14 -8.09 48.44
C ARG A 9 6.51 -8.73 48.17
N ALA A 10 7.12 -9.37 49.14
CA ALA A 10 8.43 -10.01 48.98
C ALA A 10 8.38 -11.41 48.35
N ARG A 11 7.19 -12.03 48.20
CA ARG A 11 7.02 -13.33 47.55
C ARG A 11 6.64 -13.26 46.05
N ALA A 12 6.43 -12.08 45.49
CA ALA A 12 6.08 -11.89 44.06
C ALA A 12 7.25 -11.49 43.15
N ALA A 13 8.47 -11.38 43.71
CA ALA A 13 9.68 -11.17 42.91
C ALA A 13 10.36 -12.53 42.68
N GLY A 14 9.90 -13.26 41.69
CA GLY A 14 10.61 -14.42 41.14
C GLY A 14 11.99 -14.03 40.61
N ASP A 15 12.99 -14.89 40.79
CA ASP A 15 14.35 -14.70 40.31
C ASP A 15 14.31 -14.45 38.79
N PRO A 16 14.93 -13.38 38.26
CA PRO A 16 14.96 -13.10 36.82
C PRO A 16 15.64 -14.18 35.97
N ARG A 17 16.13 -15.26 36.57
CA ARG A 17 16.75 -16.41 35.89
C ARG A 17 15.78 -17.55 35.57
N ASP A 18 14.54 -17.50 36.09
CA ASP A 18 13.51 -18.50 35.84
C ASP A 18 12.53 -18.10 34.73
N VAL A 19 13.02 -17.58 33.62
CA VAL A 19 12.24 -17.47 32.39
C VAL A 19 12.30 -18.82 31.69
N PRO A 20 11.16 -19.54 31.50
CA PRO A 20 11.15 -20.78 30.73
C PRO A 20 11.70 -20.49 29.34
N ARG A 21 12.71 -21.21 28.90
CA ARG A 21 13.13 -21.22 27.50
C ARG A 21 11.94 -21.64 26.67
N VAL A 22 11.47 -20.73 25.82
CA VAL A 22 10.51 -21.07 24.77
C VAL A 22 11.22 -22.08 23.88
N ASP A 23 10.76 -23.34 23.93
CA ASP A 23 11.24 -24.36 23.04
C ASP A 23 11.08 -23.90 21.61
N ARG A 24 12.14 -24.08 20.83
CA ARG A 24 12.17 -23.76 19.41
C ARG A 24 10.99 -24.43 18.75
N MET A 25 10.16 -23.66 18.07
CA MET A 25 9.14 -24.20 17.16
C MET A 25 9.75 -25.24 16.24
N PRO A 26 9.05 -26.34 15.96
CA PRO A 26 9.53 -27.35 15.03
C PRO A 26 9.79 -26.75 13.65
N ALA A 27 10.88 -27.18 13.03
CA ALA A 27 11.36 -26.72 11.72
C ALA A 27 10.54 -27.29 10.53
N ASP A 28 9.24 -27.50 10.70
CA ASP A 28 8.39 -28.18 9.70
C ASP A 28 7.42 -27.26 8.94
N LEU A 29 7.77 -25.99 8.78
CA LEU A 29 7.06 -25.07 7.88
C LEU A 29 7.51 -25.16 6.41
N ASP A 30 8.48 -26.03 6.10
CA ASP A 30 9.03 -26.17 4.73
C ASP A 30 8.28 -27.21 3.85
N ALA A 31 7.19 -27.81 4.31
CA ALA A 31 6.52 -28.92 3.59
C ALA A 31 5.56 -28.47 2.45
N HIS A 32 5.37 -27.16 2.20
CA HIS A 32 4.55 -26.67 1.09
C HIS A 32 5.34 -25.96 -0.02
N ARG A 33 6.66 -26.13 -0.05
CA ARG A 33 7.49 -25.70 -1.18
C ARG A 33 7.59 -26.81 -2.23
N ARG A 34 6.60 -26.96 -3.08
CA ARG A 34 6.77 -27.57 -4.43
C ARG A 34 5.73 -27.00 -5.38
N ASP A 35 5.87 -25.75 -5.78
CA ASP A 35 5.47 -25.31 -7.11
C ASP A 35 6.75 -24.88 -7.84
N THR A 36 7.32 -25.82 -8.58
CA THR A 36 8.52 -25.62 -9.39
C THR A 36 8.14 -24.91 -10.68
N ARG A 37 7.85 -23.62 -10.61
CA ARG A 37 7.91 -22.75 -11.79
C ARG A 37 9.27 -22.09 -11.81
N ALA A 38 9.95 -22.22 -12.95
CA ALA A 38 11.26 -21.67 -13.18
C ALA A 38 11.30 -20.15 -12.86
N PRO A 39 12.42 -19.63 -12.29
CA PRO A 39 12.54 -18.24 -11.88
C PRO A 39 12.38 -17.21 -12.99
N ASP A 40 12.43 -17.63 -14.24
CA ASP A 40 12.47 -16.73 -15.41
C ASP A 40 11.10 -16.16 -15.84
N GLN A 41 10.00 -16.53 -15.18
CA GLN A 41 8.68 -16.03 -15.58
C GLN A 41 8.07 -14.97 -14.66
N LEU A 42 8.77 -14.52 -13.61
CA LEU A 42 8.21 -13.61 -12.60
C LEU A 42 8.28 -12.13 -12.94
N PHE A 43 8.98 -11.77 -14.03
CA PHE A 43 9.11 -10.37 -14.43
C PHE A 43 9.01 -10.21 -15.93
N LYS A 44 7.83 -9.93 -16.41
CA LYS A 44 7.66 -9.26 -17.70
C LYS A 44 7.61 -7.76 -17.45
N ILE A 45 8.71 -7.07 -17.71
CA ILE A 45 8.62 -5.67 -18.17
C ILE A 45 7.91 -5.80 -19.52
N ILE A 46 6.67 -5.36 -19.60
CA ILE A 46 5.96 -5.33 -20.88
C ILE A 46 6.56 -4.16 -21.64
N GLU A 47 7.65 -4.44 -22.35
CA GLU A 47 8.12 -3.53 -23.38
C GLU A 47 7.07 -3.46 -24.47
N PRO A 48 6.83 -2.30 -25.07
CA PRO A 48 5.93 -2.17 -26.21
C PRO A 48 6.40 -3.10 -27.31
N THR A 49 5.53 -3.97 -27.80
CA THR A 49 5.79 -4.81 -28.96
C THR A 49 6.27 -3.94 -30.10
N SER A 50 7.50 -4.20 -30.54
CA SER A 50 8.16 -3.45 -31.61
C SER A 50 7.40 -3.60 -32.91
N THR A 51 6.69 -2.56 -33.27
CA THR A 51 6.44 -2.25 -34.66
C THR A 51 6.98 -0.87 -34.90
N SER A 52 8.14 -0.82 -35.52
CA SER A 52 8.39 0.28 -36.13
C SER A 52 9.49 0.79 -36.75
N SER A 53 9.47 1.73 -37.37
CA SER A 53 10.31 2.49 -38.26
C SER A 53 11.28 3.40 -37.48
N SER A 54 12.41 3.71 -38.07
CA SER A 54 13.42 4.63 -37.55
C SER A 54 12.87 6.01 -37.13
N GLU A 55 11.66 6.37 -37.57
CA GLU A 55 10.99 7.62 -37.21
C GLU A 55 10.41 7.61 -35.80
N GLU A 56 9.88 6.47 -35.31
CA GLU A 56 9.39 6.37 -33.93
C GLU A 56 10.53 6.36 -32.92
N ALA A 57 11.67 5.74 -33.24
CA ALA A 57 12.87 5.80 -32.43
C ALA A 57 13.47 7.22 -32.38
N GLN A 58 13.40 7.95 -33.48
CA GLN A 58 13.85 9.35 -33.57
C GLN A 58 12.89 10.32 -32.85
N LEU A 59 11.58 10.06 -32.91
CA LEU A 59 10.57 10.78 -32.13
C LEU A 59 10.69 10.50 -30.64
N ALA A 60 10.99 9.27 -30.22
CA ALA A 60 11.27 8.92 -28.84
C ALA A 60 12.53 9.65 -28.33
N PHE A 61 13.61 9.67 -29.10
CA PHE A 61 14.86 10.35 -28.74
C PHE A 61 14.71 11.88 -28.66
N THR A 62 13.94 12.49 -29.58
CA THR A 62 13.61 13.93 -29.53
C THR A 62 12.65 14.27 -28.40
N ARG A 63 11.75 13.35 -28.06
CA ARG A 63 10.85 13.47 -26.94
C ARG A 63 11.61 13.43 -25.61
N ASP A 64 12.55 12.50 -25.43
CA ASP A 64 13.43 12.44 -24.26
C ASP A 64 14.31 13.70 -24.11
N ALA A 65 14.74 14.30 -25.21
CA ALA A 65 15.53 15.54 -25.21
C ALA A 65 14.69 16.80 -24.86
N LEU A 66 13.42 16.84 -25.24
CA LEU A 66 12.50 17.95 -24.93
C LEU A 66 11.88 17.86 -23.54
N PHE A 67 11.74 16.65 -22.98
CA PHE A 67 11.26 16.43 -21.61
C PHE A 67 12.33 16.65 -20.54
N ASN A 68 13.60 16.76 -20.90
CA ASN A 68 14.74 16.85 -19.98
C ASN A 68 14.90 18.21 -19.27
N THR A 69 13.90 19.10 -19.30
CA THR A 69 13.92 20.37 -18.56
C THR A 69 12.81 20.50 -17.49
N ARG A 70 11.87 19.54 -17.39
CA ARG A 70 10.89 19.51 -16.30
C ARG A 70 11.18 18.31 -15.42
N GLU A 71 11.39 18.52 -14.12
CA GLU A 71 11.42 17.44 -13.13
C GLU A 71 10.08 16.71 -13.15
N MET A 72 10.04 15.56 -13.83
CA MET A 72 8.86 14.70 -13.91
C MET A 72 8.65 14.03 -12.54
N LYS A 73 7.50 14.27 -11.93
CA LYS A 73 7.12 13.61 -10.67
C LYS A 73 6.73 12.15 -10.92
N THR A 74 7.07 11.28 -9.99
CA THR A 74 6.76 9.85 -10.07
C THR A 74 5.78 9.43 -8.98
N VAL A 75 4.69 8.78 -9.38
CA VAL A 75 3.80 8.05 -8.47
C VAL A 75 3.96 6.55 -8.65
N LEU A 76 4.06 5.82 -7.54
CA LEU A 76 4.04 4.36 -7.52
C LEU A 76 2.81 3.86 -6.76
N VAL A 77 1.97 3.06 -7.44
CA VAL A 77 0.72 2.51 -6.89
C VAL A 77 0.78 0.99 -6.87
N THR A 78 0.63 0.37 -5.70
CA THR A 78 0.53 -1.09 -5.58
C THR A 78 -0.91 -1.58 -5.69
N GLY A 79 -1.11 -2.78 -6.28
CA GLY A 79 -2.44 -3.38 -6.43
C GLY A 79 -3.35 -2.62 -7.41
N ALA A 80 -2.81 -2.18 -8.54
CA ALA A 80 -3.48 -1.32 -9.51
C ALA A 80 -4.39 -2.04 -10.52
N SER A 81 -4.50 -3.39 -10.48
CA SER A 81 -5.24 -4.14 -11.52
C SER A 81 -6.73 -3.85 -11.56
N ARG A 82 -7.35 -3.38 -10.48
CA ARG A 82 -8.79 -3.11 -10.34
C ARG A 82 -9.12 -2.18 -9.17
N GLY A 83 -10.38 -1.80 -9.08
CA GLY A 83 -10.95 -1.05 -7.96
C GLY A 83 -10.23 0.28 -7.74
N LEU A 84 -9.94 0.62 -6.47
CA LEU A 84 -9.31 1.89 -6.11
C LEU A 84 -7.95 2.09 -6.78
N GLY A 85 -7.11 1.05 -6.81
CA GLY A 85 -5.76 1.17 -7.40
C GLY A 85 -5.79 1.49 -8.89
N LEU A 86 -6.73 0.92 -9.63
CA LEU A 86 -6.96 1.24 -11.04
C LEU A 86 -7.42 2.70 -11.22
N GLU A 87 -8.35 3.15 -10.39
CA GLU A 87 -8.84 4.53 -10.47
C GLU A 87 -7.77 5.55 -10.05
N LEU A 88 -6.91 5.23 -9.07
CA LEU A 88 -5.75 6.05 -8.73
C LEU A 88 -4.79 6.16 -9.93
N ALA A 89 -4.46 5.03 -10.58
CA ALA A 89 -3.64 5.05 -11.79
C ALA A 89 -4.28 5.91 -12.89
N ARG A 90 -5.59 5.77 -13.11
CA ARG A 90 -6.37 6.57 -14.06
C ARG A 90 -6.32 8.06 -13.73
N GLN A 91 -6.48 8.45 -12.46
CA GLN A 91 -6.41 9.85 -12.05
C GLN A 91 -5.04 10.46 -12.37
N TYR A 92 -3.94 9.78 -12.04
CA TYR A 92 -2.59 10.28 -12.31
C TYR A 92 -2.26 10.33 -13.80
N VAL A 93 -2.73 9.35 -14.59
CA VAL A 93 -2.57 9.34 -16.04
C VAL A 93 -3.29 10.54 -16.69
N HIS A 94 -4.51 10.85 -16.23
CA HIS A 94 -5.30 11.96 -16.80
C HIS A 94 -5.00 13.34 -16.17
N ASN A 95 -4.20 13.40 -15.11
CA ASN A 95 -3.79 14.67 -14.50
C ASN A 95 -2.69 15.39 -15.30
N THR A 96 -2.28 14.83 -16.42
CA THR A 96 -1.41 15.48 -17.40
C THR A 96 -2.25 16.37 -18.33
N LYS A 97 -2.67 17.55 -17.86
CA LYS A 97 -3.39 18.49 -18.72
C LYS A 97 -2.43 19.14 -19.71
N GLU A 98 -2.71 18.94 -20.99
CA GLU A 98 -2.09 19.69 -22.07
C GLU A 98 -2.32 21.21 -21.84
N GLY A 99 -1.23 21.97 -21.78
CA GLY A 99 -1.31 23.44 -21.63
C GLY A 99 -1.23 24.00 -20.22
N ASP A 100 -1.35 23.19 -19.17
CA ASP A 100 -1.11 23.64 -17.79
C ASP A 100 0.37 23.46 -17.41
N ALA A 101 0.89 24.38 -16.59
CA ALA A 101 2.26 24.30 -16.04
C ALA A 101 2.43 23.14 -15.01
N THR A 102 1.50 22.19 -14.97
CA THR A 102 1.58 21.01 -14.10
C THR A 102 2.67 20.07 -14.56
N PRO A 103 3.52 19.56 -13.65
CA PRO A 103 4.56 18.63 -14.03
C PRO A 103 3.95 17.35 -14.59
N ALA A 104 4.53 16.85 -15.69
CA ALA A 104 4.17 15.55 -16.22
C ALA A 104 4.47 14.47 -15.16
N TRP A 105 3.56 13.50 -15.01
CA TRP A 105 3.72 12.39 -14.09
C TRP A 105 4.30 11.17 -14.82
N ARG A 106 5.24 10.49 -14.17
CA ARG A 106 5.51 9.08 -14.41
C ARG A 106 4.59 8.26 -13.52
N VAL A 107 3.79 7.38 -14.12
CA VAL A 107 2.86 6.51 -13.39
C VAL A 107 3.39 5.09 -13.38
N VAL A 108 3.87 4.66 -12.23
CA VAL A 108 4.36 3.29 -12.00
C VAL A 108 3.28 2.52 -11.27
N VAL A 109 2.84 1.41 -11.84
CA VAL A 109 1.86 0.53 -11.23
C VAL A 109 2.46 -0.84 -10.92
N CYS A 110 2.15 -1.39 -9.75
CA CYS A 110 2.52 -2.75 -9.40
C CYS A 110 1.27 -3.63 -9.37
N VAL A 111 1.34 -4.77 -10.05
CA VAL A 111 0.27 -5.77 -10.14
C VAL A 111 0.81 -7.15 -9.77
N ARG A 112 -0.04 -8.04 -9.24
CA ARG A 112 0.40 -9.37 -8.77
C ARG A 112 0.66 -10.37 -9.91
N GLY A 113 0.06 -10.15 -11.05
CA GLY A 113 0.19 -10.99 -12.26
C GLY A 113 0.12 -10.12 -13.49
N ASP A 114 -0.45 -10.63 -14.58
CA ASP A 114 -0.67 -9.82 -15.78
C ASP A 114 -1.66 -8.66 -15.48
N PRO A 115 -1.46 -7.47 -16.07
CA PRO A 115 -2.38 -6.37 -15.90
C PRO A 115 -3.74 -6.73 -16.50
N SER A 116 -4.82 -6.26 -15.89
CA SER A 116 -6.15 -6.36 -16.47
C SER A 116 -6.20 -5.60 -17.80
N GLN A 117 -7.15 -5.99 -18.68
CA GLN A 117 -7.36 -5.29 -19.95
C GLN A 117 -7.63 -3.79 -19.70
N GLU A 118 -8.45 -3.48 -18.70
CA GLU A 118 -8.79 -2.10 -18.34
C GLU A 118 -7.58 -1.29 -17.90
N LEU A 119 -6.69 -1.87 -17.06
CA LEU A 119 -5.43 -1.22 -16.68
C LEU A 119 -4.53 -1.02 -17.88
N SER A 120 -4.42 -2.03 -18.75
CA SER A 120 -3.62 -1.95 -19.98
C SER A 120 -4.09 -0.83 -20.88
N ASP A 121 -5.41 -0.63 -20.99
CA ASP A 121 -6.01 0.44 -21.78
C ASP A 121 -5.71 1.82 -21.17
N VAL A 122 -5.82 1.96 -19.85
CA VAL A 122 -5.47 3.20 -19.13
C VAL A 122 -4.01 3.57 -19.36
N LEU A 123 -3.09 2.63 -19.21
CA LEU A 123 -1.66 2.90 -19.38
C LEU A 123 -1.31 3.20 -20.83
N ARG A 124 -1.94 2.54 -21.81
CA ARG A 124 -1.76 2.80 -23.23
C ARG A 124 -2.27 4.20 -23.60
N GLN A 125 -3.47 4.57 -23.12
CA GLN A 125 -4.00 5.91 -23.34
C GLN A 125 -3.08 6.97 -22.72
N GLY A 126 -2.59 6.74 -21.49
CA GLY A 126 -1.64 7.64 -20.85
C GLY A 126 -0.38 7.88 -21.69
N ARG A 127 0.21 6.83 -22.25
CA ARG A 127 1.37 6.98 -23.14
C ARG A 127 1.05 7.77 -24.41
N HIS A 128 -0.12 7.53 -24.98
CA HIS A 128 -0.59 8.31 -26.14
C HIS A 128 -0.71 9.79 -25.79
N ASP A 129 -1.16 10.10 -24.59
CA ASP A 129 -1.36 11.47 -24.11
C ASP A 129 -0.08 12.09 -23.51
N GLY A 130 1.05 11.40 -23.60
CA GLY A 130 2.36 11.92 -23.17
C GLY A 130 2.77 11.57 -21.73
N CYS A 131 2.00 10.78 -21.01
CA CYS A 131 2.36 10.29 -19.69
C CYS A 131 3.35 9.13 -19.80
N ASP A 132 4.44 9.15 -19.01
CA ASP A 132 5.33 7.99 -18.89
C ASP A 132 4.68 6.95 -17.95
N THR A 133 4.48 5.74 -18.44
CA THR A 133 3.80 4.68 -17.66
C THR A 133 4.60 3.40 -17.63
N LEU A 134 4.75 2.81 -16.45
CA LEU A 134 5.44 1.54 -16.21
C LEU A 134 4.55 0.59 -15.42
N CYS A 135 4.48 -0.68 -15.85
CA CYS A 135 3.81 -1.75 -15.11
C CYS A 135 4.83 -2.78 -14.63
N ILE A 136 4.82 -3.06 -13.32
CA ILE A 136 5.72 -4.01 -12.67
C ILE A 136 4.89 -5.15 -12.08
N THR A 137 5.27 -6.39 -12.35
CA THR A 137 4.68 -7.54 -11.66
C THR A 137 5.33 -7.67 -10.29
N LEU A 138 4.53 -7.50 -9.22
CA LEU A 138 4.98 -7.57 -7.83
C LEU A 138 3.87 -8.14 -6.95
N ASP A 139 4.10 -9.31 -6.36
CA ASP A 139 3.29 -9.80 -5.25
C ASP A 139 3.88 -9.29 -3.93
N VAL A 140 3.23 -8.31 -3.31
CA VAL A 140 3.70 -7.71 -2.06
C VAL A 140 3.71 -8.70 -0.89
N ALA A 141 2.99 -9.82 -0.99
CA ALA A 141 3.00 -10.88 0.02
C ALA A 141 4.20 -11.83 -0.10
N CYS A 142 4.88 -11.86 -1.24
CA CYS A 142 6.01 -12.73 -1.51
C CYS A 142 7.33 -11.98 -1.22
N SER A 143 8.11 -12.46 -0.24
CA SER A 143 9.41 -11.85 0.08
C SER A 143 10.39 -11.92 -1.09
N ASP A 144 10.34 -13.01 -1.86
CA ASP A 144 11.25 -13.26 -2.99
C ASP A 144 10.94 -12.34 -4.19
N ALA A 145 9.73 -11.76 -4.24
CA ALA A 145 9.37 -10.76 -5.26
C ALA A 145 10.15 -9.44 -5.13
N PHE A 146 10.75 -9.19 -3.97
CA PHE A 146 11.62 -8.00 -3.72
C PHE A 146 13.09 -8.30 -4.01
N ASP A 147 13.34 -9.07 -5.03
CA ASP A 147 14.65 -9.50 -5.48
C ASP A 147 15.42 -8.40 -6.26
N ALA A 148 16.46 -8.85 -6.96
CA ALA A 148 17.27 -7.95 -7.78
C ALA A 148 16.48 -7.25 -8.89
N ASN A 149 15.42 -7.87 -9.43
CA ASN A 149 14.64 -7.32 -10.54
C ASN A 149 13.79 -6.14 -10.07
N PHE A 150 13.07 -6.29 -8.92
CA PHE A 150 12.33 -5.16 -8.36
C PHE A 150 13.29 -4.01 -7.97
N ARG A 151 14.42 -4.33 -7.33
CA ARG A 151 15.44 -3.32 -7.01
C ARG A 151 16.02 -2.64 -8.25
N ASN A 152 16.20 -3.37 -9.35
CA ASN A 152 16.67 -2.79 -10.61
C ASN A 152 15.59 -1.91 -11.26
N ALA A 153 14.32 -2.31 -11.21
CA ALA A 153 13.22 -1.46 -11.64
C ALA A 153 13.19 -0.14 -10.84
N LEU A 154 13.34 -0.19 -9.52
CA LEU A 154 13.42 1.01 -8.68
C LEU A 154 14.61 1.92 -9.05
N LYS A 155 15.78 1.35 -9.37
CA LYS A 155 16.94 2.14 -9.85
C LYS A 155 16.64 2.84 -11.19
N SER A 156 15.91 2.19 -12.10
CA SER A 156 15.53 2.80 -13.38
C SER A 156 14.45 3.87 -13.22
N ILE A 157 13.56 3.73 -12.24
CA ILE A 157 12.57 4.72 -11.87
C ILE A 157 13.27 5.97 -11.28
N GLY A 158 14.29 5.74 -10.46
CA GLY A 158 15.06 6.78 -9.79
C GLY A 158 14.29 7.40 -8.62
N ARG A 159 13.63 8.55 -8.82
CA ARG A 159 12.92 9.29 -7.78
C ARG A 159 11.44 8.89 -7.70
N ILE A 160 10.90 8.79 -6.48
CA ILE A 160 9.48 8.56 -6.18
C ILE A 160 8.96 9.73 -5.34
N ASP A 161 8.00 10.47 -5.87
CA ASP A 161 7.37 11.61 -5.19
C ASP A 161 6.13 11.19 -4.42
N VAL A 162 5.42 10.16 -4.90
CA VAL A 162 4.24 9.61 -4.24
C VAL A 162 4.30 8.09 -4.24
N LEU A 163 4.25 7.48 -3.06
CA LEU A 163 4.09 6.04 -2.88
C LEU A 163 2.71 5.74 -2.31
N ILE A 164 1.90 4.97 -3.04
CA ILE A 164 0.57 4.55 -2.58
C ILE A 164 0.57 3.04 -2.35
N ASN A 165 0.65 2.63 -1.09
CA ASN A 165 0.45 1.25 -0.65
C ASN A 165 -1.05 0.95 -0.64
N ASN A 166 -1.57 0.54 -1.81
CA ASN A 166 -2.98 0.21 -2.00
C ASN A 166 -3.24 -1.30 -2.05
N ALA A 167 -2.25 -2.12 -2.37
CA ALA A 167 -2.40 -3.58 -2.39
C ALA A 167 -2.94 -4.09 -1.04
N GLY A 168 -4.03 -4.84 -1.09
CA GLY A 168 -4.65 -5.38 0.11
C GLY A 168 -5.71 -6.43 -0.19
N VAL A 169 -5.99 -7.26 0.80
CA VAL A 169 -7.00 -8.32 0.75
C VAL A 169 -7.93 -8.23 1.96
N CYS A 170 -9.16 -8.70 1.78
CA CYS A 170 -10.13 -8.87 2.84
C CYS A 170 -10.67 -10.30 2.76
N ILE A 171 -9.97 -11.23 3.40
CA ILE A 171 -10.32 -12.65 3.51
C ILE A 171 -10.66 -12.98 4.96
N GLY A 172 -11.38 -14.08 5.19
CA GLY A 172 -11.85 -14.42 6.53
C GLY A 172 -12.90 -13.45 7.09
N ARG A 173 -13.81 -12.95 6.25
CA ARG A 173 -14.83 -11.95 6.61
C ARG A 173 -15.80 -12.40 7.70
N GLU A 174 -16.00 -13.70 7.84
CA GLU A 174 -16.89 -14.27 8.84
C GLU A 174 -16.17 -14.66 10.14
N CYS A 175 -14.87 -14.35 10.21
CA CYS A 175 -14.08 -14.61 11.40
C CYS A 175 -14.52 -13.73 12.57
N ALA A 176 -14.86 -14.39 13.67
CA ALA A 176 -15.24 -13.79 14.94
C ALA A 176 -14.58 -14.55 16.08
N VAL A 177 -14.66 -14.02 17.31
CA VAL A 177 -14.18 -14.73 18.49
C VAL A 177 -14.89 -16.09 18.60
N GLY A 178 -14.12 -17.17 18.64
CA GLY A 178 -14.61 -18.55 18.65
C GLY A 178 -14.72 -19.21 17.27
N ASN A 179 -14.52 -18.46 16.16
CA ASN A 179 -14.49 -19.00 14.80
C ASN A 179 -13.48 -18.21 13.94
N VAL A 180 -12.19 -18.43 14.17
CA VAL A 180 -11.11 -17.71 13.50
C VAL A 180 -10.39 -18.63 12.52
N ASP A 181 -10.28 -18.20 11.25
CA ASP A 181 -9.40 -18.80 10.25
C ASP A 181 -8.01 -18.14 10.37
N TYR A 182 -7.08 -18.83 11.03
CA TYR A 182 -5.72 -18.34 11.24
C TYR A 182 -4.88 -18.30 9.95
N ASP A 183 -5.19 -19.13 8.96
CA ASP A 183 -4.53 -19.08 7.65
C ASP A 183 -4.98 -17.82 6.88
N ALA A 184 -6.27 -17.51 6.90
CA ALA A 184 -6.77 -16.24 6.37
C ALA A 184 -6.15 -15.04 7.08
N TRP A 185 -5.96 -15.13 8.42
CA TRP A 185 -5.31 -14.08 9.19
C TRP A 185 -3.86 -13.87 8.76
N THR A 186 -3.08 -14.96 8.71
CA THR A 186 -1.68 -14.93 8.29
C THR A 186 -1.52 -14.34 6.88
N ARG A 187 -2.32 -14.79 5.92
CA ARG A 187 -2.32 -14.26 4.54
C ARG A 187 -2.72 -12.79 4.49
N SER A 188 -3.75 -12.40 5.23
CA SER A 188 -4.19 -11.00 5.31
C SER A 188 -3.13 -10.11 5.92
N PHE A 189 -2.50 -10.54 7.00
CA PHE A 189 -1.45 -9.79 7.68
C PHE A 189 -0.21 -9.65 6.79
N ASN A 190 0.19 -10.74 6.13
CA ASN A 190 1.32 -10.75 5.21
C ASN A 190 1.13 -9.77 4.04
N THR A 191 -0.09 -9.70 3.46
CA THR A 191 -0.39 -8.78 2.37
C THR A 191 -0.55 -7.33 2.85
N ASN A 192 -1.46 -7.11 3.82
CA ASN A 192 -1.93 -5.77 4.18
C ASN A 192 -0.92 -4.98 5.03
N VAL A 193 -0.09 -5.66 5.81
CA VAL A 193 0.86 -5.03 6.75
C VAL A 193 2.29 -5.23 6.28
N MET A 194 2.74 -6.49 6.26
CA MET A 194 4.14 -6.79 5.91
C MET A 194 4.44 -6.44 4.45
N GLY A 195 3.48 -6.64 3.55
CA GLY A 195 3.59 -6.25 2.15
C GLY A 195 3.78 -4.75 1.98
N SER A 196 2.97 -3.94 2.67
CA SER A 196 3.11 -2.48 2.66
C SER A 196 4.45 -2.02 3.23
N MET A 197 4.93 -2.68 4.30
CA MET A 197 6.24 -2.38 4.89
C MET A 197 7.38 -2.73 3.95
N ARG A 198 7.36 -3.92 3.32
CA ARG A 198 8.39 -4.32 2.33
C ARG A 198 8.48 -3.33 1.18
N VAL A 199 7.33 -2.89 0.66
CA VAL A 199 7.31 -1.88 -0.41
C VAL A 199 7.95 -0.58 0.07
N LEU A 200 7.58 -0.08 1.26
CA LEU A 200 8.14 1.12 1.83
C LEU A 200 9.67 0.99 2.03
N GLU A 201 10.12 -0.11 2.61
CA GLU A 201 11.54 -0.39 2.86
C GLU A 201 12.38 -0.33 1.57
N HIS A 202 11.87 -0.95 0.49
CA HIS A 202 12.58 -0.95 -0.79
C HIS A 202 12.48 0.39 -1.54
N CYS A 203 11.37 1.11 -1.40
CA CYS A 203 11.18 2.42 -2.02
C CYS A 203 11.86 3.56 -1.25
N GLN A 204 12.12 3.40 0.05
CA GLN A 204 12.67 4.46 0.91
C GLN A 204 13.94 5.13 0.35
N PRO A 205 14.93 4.41 -0.20
CA PRO A 205 16.12 5.03 -0.78
C PRO A 205 15.85 5.89 -2.03
N HIS A 206 14.67 5.74 -2.61
CA HIS A 206 14.23 6.40 -3.84
C HIS A 206 13.22 7.51 -3.59
N LEU A 207 12.75 7.68 -2.34
CA LEU A 207 11.79 8.73 -2.02
C LEU A 207 12.40 10.11 -2.22
N ALA A 208 11.63 11.00 -2.83
CA ALA A 208 11.93 12.43 -2.84
C ALA A 208 12.01 12.96 -1.40
N PRO A 209 12.81 14.00 -1.13
CA PRO A 209 12.93 14.56 0.22
C PRO A 209 11.59 15.00 0.83
N ASP A 210 10.64 15.40 -0.02
CA ASP A 210 9.30 15.86 0.31
C ASP A 210 8.19 14.89 -0.15
N ALA A 211 8.53 13.63 -0.37
CA ALA A 211 7.61 12.61 -0.86
C ALA A 211 6.39 12.42 0.06
N SER A 212 5.32 11.87 -0.52
CA SER A 212 4.15 11.42 0.22
C SER A 212 4.03 9.90 0.17
N VAL A 213 3.97 9.25 1.33
CA VAL A 213 3.71 7.82 1.48
C VAL A 213 2.31 7.64 2.05
N VAL A 214 1.45 7.02 1.27
CA VAL A 214 0.02 6.84 1.58
C VAL A 214 -0.29 5.37 1.75
N ASN A 215 -0.65 4.97 2.96
CA ASN A 215 -1.09 3.61 3.26
C ASN A 215 -2.63 3.56 3.20
N ILE A 216 -3.19 2.84 2.22
CA ILE A 216 -4.64 2.67 2.12
C ILE A 216 -5.12 1.73 3.23
N SER A 217 -5.62 2.33 4.30
CA SER A 217 -6.14 1.65 5.47
C SER A 217 -7.66 1.44 5.36
N GLY A 218 -8.42 1.92 6.32
CA GLY A 218 -9.87 1.88 6.35
C GLY A 218 -10.41 2.13 7.74
N ARG A 219 -11.63 2.67 7.81
CA ARG A 219 -12.38 2.92 9.07
C ARG A 219 -12.52 1.68 9.95
N MET A 220 -12.43 0.49 9.36
CA MET A 220 -12.49 -0.76 10.09
C MET A 220 -11.25 -1.01 10.96
N GLY A 221 -10.12 -0.35 10.68
CA GLY A 221 -8.92 -0.36 11.50
C GLY A 221 -8.93 0.65 12.66
N SER A 222 -9.96 1.48 12.77
CA SER A 222 -10.08 2.47 13.84
C SER A 222 -10.58 1.82 15.13
N ILE A 223 -9.75 1.79 16.17
CA ILE A 223 -10.09 1.32 17.51
C ILE A 223 -11.13 2.26 18.14
N GLY A 224 -10.92 3.57 18.01
CA GLY A 224 -11.82 4.59 18.55
C GLY A 224 -13.24 4.48 18.00
N ARG A 225 -13.39 4.18 16.69
CA ARG A 225 -14.72 3.97 16.07
C ARG A 225 -15.40 2.71 16.58
N VAL A 226 -14.67 1.64 16.83
CA VAL A 226 -15.23 0.42 17.41
C VAL A 226 -15.74 0.68 18.83
N LEU A 227 -14.95 1.36 19.66
CA LEU A 227 -15.29 1.71 21.03
C LEU A 227 -16.49 2.66 21.12
N SER A 228 -16.62 3.61 20.18
CA SER A 228 -17.76 4.55 20.15
C SER A 228 -19.04 3.95 19.58
N GLY A 229 -19.06 2.66 19.22
CA GLY A 229 -20.20 2.00 18.60
C GLY A 229 -20.47 2.44 17.13
N LEU A 230 -19.65 3.34 16.58
CA LEU A 230 -19.72 3.76 15.20
C LEU A 230 -19.21 2.63 14.29
N GLY A 231 -20.09 1.80 13.83
CA GLY A 231 -19.79 0.61 13.05
C GLY A 231 -20.14 -0.71 13.76
N ALA A 232 -20.82 -0.63 14.89
CA ALA A 232 -21.36 -1.78 15.62
C ALA A 232 -22.80 -2.07 15.17
N SER A 233 -23.02 -2.37 13.89
CA SER A 233 -24.17 -3.21 13.54
C SER A 233 -23.77 -4.68 13.82
N SER A 234 -24.74 -5.55 14.11
CA SER A 234 -24.49 -6.97 14.36
C SER A 234 -23.71 -7.68 13.24
N ALA A 235 -23.75 -7.11 12.02
CA ALA A 235 -22.93 -7.54 10.88
C ALA A 235 -21.50 -6.95 10.87
N THR A 236 -21.18 -6.02 11.74
CA THR A 236 -19.90 -5.27 11.72
C THR A 236 -18.94 -5.64 12.85
N THR A 237 -19.35 -6.48 13.79
CA THR A 237 -18.44 -7.07 14.82
C THR A 237 -17.64 -8.25 14.28
N GLN A 238 -18.03 -8.80 13.15
CA GLN A 238 -17.27 -9.76 12.36
C GLN A 238 -16.10 -9.06 11.65
N ASP A 239 -15.33 -9.79 10.88
CA ASP A 239 -14.14 -9.29 10.17
C ASP A 239 -12.94 -8.99 11.12
N VAL A 240 -12.81 -9.71 12.27
CA VAL A 240 -11.70 -9.49 13.20
C VAL A 240 -10.33 -9.56 12.50
N VAL A 241 -10.19 -10.46 11.54
CA VAL A 241 -8.98 -10.62 10.72
C VAL A 241 -8.66 -9.33 9.96
N TYR A 242 -9.60 -8.79 9.20
CA TYR A 242 -9.37 -7.58 8.41
C TYR A 242 -9.16 -6.35 9.29
N ARG A 243 -9.98 -6.18 10.34
CA ARG A 243 -9.87 -5.06 11.29
C ARG A 243 -8.49 -4.98 11.93
N THR A 244 -8.00 -6.13 12.41
CA THR A 244 -6.68 -6.18 13.07
C THR A 244 -5.55 -5.87 12.09
N THR A 245 -5.63 -6.30 10.81
CA THR A 245 -4.61 -5.91 9.84
C THR A 245 -4.63 -4.42 9.54
N LYS A 246 -5.80 -3.78 9.48
CA LYS A 246 -5.88 -2.34 9.22
C LYS A 246 -5.47 -1.51 10.45
N ALA A 247 -5.74 -1.97 11.67
CA ALA A 247 -5.20 -1.36 12.89
C ALA A 247 -3.67 -1.50 12.96
N ALA A 248 -3.12 -2.66 12.58
CA ALA A 248 -1.68 -2.86 12.50
C ALA A 248 -1.03 -1.98 11.41
N LEU A 249 -1.67 -1.80 10.26
CA LEU A 249 -1.23 -0.87 9.22
C LEU A 249 -1.24 0.59 9.69
N ASN A 250 -2.25 0.97 10.49
CA ASN A 250 -2.32 2.28 11.13
C ASN A 250 -1.11 2.49 12.06
N MET A 251 -0.82 1.52 12.94
CA MET A 251 0.36 1.58 13.82
C MET A 251 1.67 1.63 13.02
N MET A 252 1.81 0.80 11.98
CA MET A 252 2.96 0.82 11.09
C MET A 252 3.16 2.22 10.46
N THR A 253 2.07 2.88 10.06
CA THR A 253 2.11 4.24 9.50
C THR A 253 2.67 5.25 10.50
N VAL A 254 2.21 5.20 11.76
CA VAL A 254 2.70 6.10 12.82
C VAL A 254 4.18 5.85 13.12
N CYS A 255 4.59 4.58 13.22
CA CYS A 255 5.99 4.21 13.45
C CYS A 255 6.90 4.70 12.31
N ALA A 256 6.49 4.48 11.06
CA ALA A 256 7.24 4.93 9.89
C ALA A 256 7.35 6.48 9.84
N ALA A 257 6.26 7.18 10.12
CA ALA A 257 6.26 8.64 10.19
C ALA A 257 7.21 9.18 11.28
N ALA A 258 7.18 8.55 12.47
CA ALA A 258 8.05 8.93 13.58
C ALA A 258 9.53 8.69 13.24
N GLU A 259 9.86 7.54 12.67
CA GLU A 259 11.23 7.20 12.26
C GLU A 259 11.75 8.14 11.17
N MET A 260 10.98 8.37 10.10
CA MET A 260 11.38 9.26 9.00
C MET A 260 11.61 10.70 9.48
N ARG A 261 10.84 11.18 10.45
CA ARG A 261 11.02 12.53 11.02
C ARG A 261 12.36 12.71 11.73
N THR A 262 12.97 11.65 12.23
CA THR A 262 14.28 11.70 12.91
C THR A 262 15.47 11.68 11.94
N ASN A 263 15.27 11.30 10.69
CA ASN A 263 16.31 11.20 9.68
C ASN A 263 16.34 12.48 8.81
N PRO A 264 17.47 13.22 8.77
CA PRO A 264 17.57 14.47 8.00
C PRO A 264 17.22 14.36 6.51
N LYS A 265 17.36 13.16 5.92
CA LYS A 265 17.06 12.93 4.50
C LYS A 265 15.58 12.71 4.22
N THR A 266 14.81 12.33 5.23
CA THR A 266 13.39 11.96 5.09
C THR A 266 12.47 12.73 6.03
N LYS A 267 13.00 13.72 6.76
CA LYS A 267 12.25 14.48 7.79
C LYS A 267 11.01 15.19 7.25
N ASP A 268 11.00 15.54 5.98
CA ASP A 268 9.90 16.24 5.30
C ASP A 268 9.00 15.26 4.50
N VAL A 269 9.30 13.95 4.52
CA VAL A 269 8.44 12.91 3.95
C VAL A 269 7.17 12.79 4.78
N LYS A 270 6.03 12.86 4.11
CA LYS A 270 4.71 12.72 4.72
C LYS A 270 4.27 11.26 4.64
N VAL A 271 4.05 10.61 5.78
CA VAL A 271 3.56 9.23 5.85
C VAL A 271 2.20 9.23 6.53
N ILE A 272 1.13 8.89 5.81
CA ILE A 272 -0.25 8.92 6.31
C ILE A 272 -0.98 7.61 6.10
N ALA A 273 -1.97 7.34 6.96
CA ALA A 273 -2.99 6.32 6.72
C ALA A 273 -4.25 6.98 6.14
N VAL A 274 -4.90 6.34 5.16
CA VAL A 274 -6.12 6.86 4.54
C VAL A 274 -7.25 5.85 4.60
N ASP A 275 -8.43 6.28 5.11
CA ASP A 275 -9.69 5.58 4.88
C ASP A 275 -10.25 5.98 3.52
N PRO A 276 -10.30 5.07 2.54
CA PRO A 276 -10.79 5.38 1.20
C PRO A 276 -12.32 5.44 1.12
N GLY A 277 -13.01 5.22 2.24
CA GLY A 277 -14.46 5.11 2.28
C GLY A 277 -14.97 3.71 1.92
N TRP A 278 -16.29 3.53 1.97
CA TRP A 278 -16.93 2.28 1.57
C TRP A 278 -17.30 2.34 0.10
N MET A 279 -16.43 1.76 -0.73
CA MET A 279 -16.50 1.86 -2.18
C MET A 279 -17.18 0.66 -2.84
N ASN A 280 -17.81 0.91 -3.98
CA ASN A 280 -18.44 -0.09 -4.84
C ASN A 280 -17.36 -0.83 -5.68
N THR A 281 -16.53 -1.62 -5.02
CA THR A 281 -15.52 -2.51 -5.58
C THR A 281 -15.87 -3.95 -5.24
N ASP A 282 -15.24 -4.94 -5.86
CA ASP A 282 -15.42 -6.35 -5.49
C ASP A 282 -15.25 -6.59 -3.98
N MET A 283 -14.26 -5.91 -3.39
CA MET A 283 -14.02 -5.98 -1.95
C MET A 283 -15.15 -5.30 -1.16
N GLY A 284 -15.56 -4.10 -1.53
CA GLY A 284 -16.54 -3.33 -0.78
C GLY A 284 -17.97 -3.81 -0.97
N SER A 285 -18.31 -4.29 -2.18
CA SER A 285 -19.63 -4.82 -2.53
C SER A 285 -19.79 -6.31 -2.21
N ARG A 286 -18.77 -6.97 -1.65
CA ARG A 286 -18.75 -8.43 -1.41
C ARG A 286 -19.06 -9.22 -2.69
N GLY A 287 -18.37 -8.88 -3.78
CA GLY A 287 -18.61 -9.51 -5.08
C GLY A 287 -19.96 -9.15 -5.70
N GLY A 288 -20.47 -7.95 -5.44
CA GLY A 288 -21.74 -7.45 -5.97
C GLY A 288 -22.99 -7.80 -5.15
N THR A 289 -22.82 -8.47 -3.99
CA THR A 289 -23.97 -8.84 -3.13
C THR A 289 -24.58 -7.65 -2.39
N ILE A 290 -23.83 -6.59 -2.19
CA ILE A 290 -24.30 -5.33 -1.57
C ILE A 290 -23.80 -4.15 -2.40
N LYS A 291 -24.60 -3.09 -2.48
CA LYS A 291 -24.20 -1.84 -3.14
C LYS A 291 -23.51 -0.93 -2.12
N ALA A 292 -22.26 -0.62 -2.32
CA ALA A 292 -21.57 0.39 -1.53
C ALA A 292 -21.95 1.80 -2.03
N PRO A 293 -21.95 2.81 -1.14
CA PRO A 293 -22.47 4.15 -1.47
C PRO A 293 -21.51 5.02 -2.30
N LEU A 294 -20.21 4.67 -2.34
CA LEU A 294 -19.18 5.49 -2.94
C LEU A 294 -18.61 4.80 -4.18
N GLU A 295 -18.46 5.52 -5.27
CA GLU A 295 -17.78 5.00 -6.45
C GLU A 295 -16.25 5.12 -6.29
N PRO A 296 -15.45 4.12 -6.75
CA PRO A 296 -14.00 4.12 -6.61
C PRO A 296 -13.34 5.37 -7.22
N ARG A 297 -13.90 5.88 -8.32
CA ARG A 297 -13.42 7.10 -8.99
C ARG A 297 -13.52 8.34 -8.11
N GLU A 298 -14.60 8.48 -7.36
CA GLU A 298 -14.79 9.62 -6.44
C GLU A 298 -13.79 9.57 -5.29
N SER A 299 -13.60 8.37 -4.70
CA SER A 299 -12.59 8.16 -3.67
C SER A 299 -11.18 8.45 -4.18
N ALA A 300 -10.82 7.95 -5.38
CA ALA A 300 -9.52 8.18 -5.98
C ALA A 300 -9.24 9.66 -6.21
N ALA A 301 -10.21 10.41 -6.75
CA ALA A 301 -10.08 11.85 -6.96
C ALA A 301 -9.85 12.60 -5.64
N GLY A 302 -10.59 12.25 -4.58
CA GLY A 302 -10.40 12.84 -3.26
C GLY A 302 -9.03 12.52 -2.66
N ILE A 303 -8.55 11.27 -2.79
CA ILE A 303 -7.23 10.87 -2.31
C ILE A 303 -6.12 11.62 -3.07
N VAL A 304 -6.22 11.78 -4.38
CA VAL A 304 -5.24 12.56 -5.16
C VAL A 304 -5.22 14.02 -4.70
N ALA A 305 -6.38 14.64 -4.55
CA ALA A 305 -6.48 16.02 -4.03
C ALA A 305 -5.92 16.14 -2.60
N LEU A 306 -6.18 15.15 -1.72
CA LEU A 306 -5.59 15.08 -0.39
C LEU A 306 -4.06 15.02 -0.47
N ILE A 307 -3.49 14.16 -1.30
CA ILE A 307 -2.03 14.02 -1.45
C ILE A 307 -1.39 15.34 -1.88
N GLU A 308 -2.02 16.08 -2.79
CA GLU A 308 -1.54 17.37 -3.27
C GLU A 308 -1.58 18.46 -2.18
N SER A 309 -2.46 18.33 -1.19
CA SER A 309 -2.62 19.28 -0.08
C SER A 309 -1.80 18.96 1.17
N LEU A 310 -1.13 17.79 1.23
CA LEU A 310 -0.41 17.36 2.42
C LEU A 310 0.75 18.27 2.77
N THR A 311 0.87 18.55 4.05
CA THR A 311 1.99 19.25 4.66
C THR A 311 2.79 18.34 5.59
N PRO A 312 4.02 18.67 6.00
CA PRO A 312 4.80 17.86 6.93
C PRO A 312 4.08 17.59 8.28
N GLU A 313 3.18 18.49 8.70
CA GLU A 313 2.39 18.38 9.92
C GLU A 313 1.30 17.28 9.84
N ASP A 314 0.99 16.82 8.63
CA ASP A 314 0.04 15.73 8.41
C ASP A 314 0.70 14.36 8.55
N SER A 315 2.04 14.30 8.56
CA SER A 315 2.76 13.05 8.72
C SER A 315 2.44 12.37 10.05
N GLY A 316 2.01 11.13 9.99
CA GLY A 316 1.55 10.35 11.14
C GLY A 316 0.05 10.46 11.40
N LYS A 317 -0.75 11.11 10.56
CA LYS A 317 -2.22 11.19 10.71
C LYS A 317 -2.95 10.02 10.04
N PHE A 318 -4.14 9.76 10.55
CA PHE A 318 -5.15 8.92 9.89
C PHE A 318 -6.26 9.84 9.35
N LEU A 319 -6.39 9.91 8.04
CA LEU A 319 -7.33 10.79 7.35
C LEU A 319 -8.33 9.98 6.54
N ASN A 320 -9.52 10.53 6.29
CA ASN A 320 -10.39 9.96 5.27
C ASN A 320 -10.03 10.53 3.88
N TRP A 321 -10.64 10.00 2.85
CA TRP A 321 -10.43 10.42 1.46
C TRP A 321 -10.80 11.88 1.16
N ARG A 322 -11.47 12.57 2.09
CA ARG A 322 -11.80 14.02 2.02
C ARG A 322 -10.82 14.88 2.80
N GLY A 323 -9.82 14.28 3.47
CA GLY A 323 -8.85 14.99 4.29
C GLY A 323 -9.27 15.24 5.74
N GLU A 324 -10.42 14.71 6.17
CA GLU A 324 -10.88 14.83 7.56
C GLU A 324 -10.14 13.82 8.45
N GLU A 325 -9.72 14.27 9.63
CA GLU A 325 -8.99 13.42 10.57
C GLU A 325 -9.92 12.35 11.18
N MET A 326 -9.40 11.14 11.25
CA MET A 326 -10.09 9.95 11.75
C MET A 326 -9.54 9.55 13.11
N PRO A 327 -10.38 9.09 14.05
CA PRO A 327 -9.87 8.48 15.28
C PRO A 327 -9.14 7.17 14.96
N TRP A 328 -8.03 6.97 15.65
CA TRP A 328 -7.25 5.72 15.60
C TRP A 328 -8.01 4.49 16.08
#